data_cf335e7a3631efe8c68390f318701ceb
#
_entry.id   cf335e7a3631efe8c68390f318701ceb
#
_cell.length_a   1.000
_cell.length_b   1.000
_cell.length_c   1.000
_cell.angle_alpha   90.00
_cell.angle_beta   90.00
_cell.angle_gamma   90.00
#
_symmetry.space_group_name_H-M   'P 1'
#
loop_
_entity.id
_entity.type
_entity.pdbx_description
1 polymer ?
#
loop_
_entity_poly.entity_id
_entity_poly.type
_entity_poly.pdbx_seq_one_letter_code
_entity_poly.pdbx_strand_id
1 'polypeptide(L)'
;MKKFRLASPILPYEVKITQDCRFLGQMISEINFWQSTGVTVVAIRKGEELIVSPGPYALFEAGDVFIMVGPEDSHSKVQDYLYKN
;
A
#
# COMPACT_ATOMS: atom_id res chain seq x y z
N MET A 1 17.77 5.14 -0.80
CA MET A 1 17.16 4.50 0.37
C MET A 1 16.84 5.53 1.43
N LYS A 2 15.62 5.54 1.91
CA LYS A 2 15.22 6.43 3.00
C LYS A 2 15.65 5.85 4.34
N LYS A 3 16.12 6.73 5.21
CA LYS A 3 16.53 6.33 6.56
C LYS A 3 15.49 6.79 7.57
N PHE A 4 15.20 5.93 8.53
CA PHE A 4 14.29 6.26 9.62
C PHE A 4 15.07 6.41 10.91
N ARG A 5 14.59 7.30 11.77
CA ARG A 5 15.16 7.43 13.10
C ARG A 5 14.73 6.27 13.97
N LEU A 6 15.65 5.68 14.70
CA LEU A 6 15.33 4.56 15.58
C LEU A 6 14.38 4.95 16.71
N ALA A 7 14.36 6.23 17.09
CA ALA A 7 13.46 6.70 18.13
C ALA A 7 12.00 6.80 17.67
N SER A 8 11.75 6.78 16.37
CA SER A 8 10.40 6.88 15.81
C SER A 8 9.95 5.48 15.41
N PRO A 9 8.92 4.93 16.05
CA PRO A 9 8.45 3.60 15.66
C PRO A 9 7.88 3.63 14.25
N ILE A 10 8.23 2.61 13.48
CA ILE A 10 7.64 2.39 12.17
C ILE A 10 6.47 1.46 12.40
N LEU A 11 5.26 1.99 12.30
CA LEU A 11 4.06 1.22 12.51
C LEU A 11 3.38 0.94 11.19
N PRO A 12 3.04 -0.31 10.91
CA PRO A 12 2.24 -0.61 9.73
C PRO A 12 0.84 -0.02 9.89
N TYR A 13 0.23 0.32 8.77
CA TYR A 13 -1.15 0.77 8.75
C TYR A 13 -1.91 0.05 7.64
N GLU A 14 -3.23 0.03 7.78
CA GLU A 14 -4.11 -0.67 6.85
C GLU A 14 -4.75 0.32 5.89
N VAL A 15 -4.82 -0.08 4.63
CA VAL A 15 -5.54 0.68 3.61
C VAL A 15 -6.48 -0.29 2.91
N LYS A 16 -7.78 -0.06 3.06
CA LYS A 16 -8.78 -0.89 2.40
C LYS A 16 -8.92 -0.46 0.95
N ILE A 17 -8.91 -1.42 0.05
CA ILE A 17 -9.12 -1.16 -1.37
C ILE A 17 -10.61 -1.24 -1.67
N THR A 18 -11.18 -0.12 -2.06
CA THR A 18 -12.60 -0.05 -2.39
C THR A 18 -12.79 0.00 -3.90
N GLN A 19 -14.04 -0.06 -4.33
CA GLN A 19 -14.35 -0.01 -5.76
C GLN A 19 -13.99 1.33 -6.40
N ASP A 20 -13.75 2.35 -5.60
CA ASP A 20 -13.36 3.68 -6.09
C ASP A 20 -11.87 3.80 -6.36
N CYS A 21 -11.09 2.77 -6.07
CA CYS A 21 -9.65 2.79 -6.32
C CYS A 21 -9.39 2.94 -7.82
N ARG A 22 -8.47 3.84 -8.18
CA ARG A 22 -8.16 4.13 -9.59
C ARG A 22 -7.46 2.98 -10.31
N PHE A 23 -6.87 2.08 -9.56
CA PHE A 23 -5.95 1.08 -10.11
C PHE A 23 -6.43 -0.35 -9.96
N LEU A 24 -7.74 -0.55 -9.85
CA LEU A 24 -8.27 -1.90 -9.73
C LEU A 24 -7.83 -2.77 -10.92
N GLY A 25 -7.37 -3.98 -10.61
CA GLY A 25 -6.91 -4.91 -11.63
C GLY A 25 -5.50 -4.69 -12.10
N GLN A 26 -4.81 -3.67 -11.59
CA GLN A 26 -3.43 -3.41 -11.96
C GLN A 26 -2.48 -3.91 -10.88
N MET A 27 -1.28 -4.29 -11.29
CA MET A 27 -0.25 -4.74 -10.36
C MET A 27 0.41 -3.55 -9.67
N ILE A 28 0.95 -3.78 -8.49
CA ILE A 28 1.71 -2.77 -7.75
C ILE A 28 2.84 -2.20 -8.64
N SER A 29 3.53 -3.06 -9.38
CA SER A 29 4.62 -2.65 -10.25
C SER A 29 4.15 -1.80 -11.43
N GLU A 30 2.95 -2.06 -11.95
CA GLU A 30 2.45 -1.34 -13.12
C GLU A 30 2.20 0.13 -12.83
N ILE A 31 1.82 0.46 -11.60
CA ILE A 31 1.49 1.83 -11.24
C ILE A 31 2.65 2.56 -10.56
N ASN A 32 3.81 1.92 -10.48
CA ASN A 32 4.98 2.51 -9.80
C ASN A 32 4.64 2.99 -8.40
N PHE A 33 3.99 2.13 -7.64
CA PHE A 33 3.43 2.51 -6.34
C PHE A 33 4.49 3.03 -5.37
N TRP A 34 5.58 2.27 -5.22
CA TRP A 34 6.65 2.67 -4.31
C TRP A 34 7.30 3.99 -4.75
N GLN A 35 7.55 4.12 -6.05
CA GLN A 35 8.19 5.32 -6.60
C GLN A 35 7.32 6.56 -6.40
N SER A 36 6.01 6.39 -6.46
CA SER A 36 5.07 7.51 -6.36
C SER A 36 4.74 7.89 -4.93
N THR A 37 4.74 6.93 -4.01
CA THR A 37 4.28 7.15 -2.64
C THR A 37 5.38 7.04 -1.59
N GLY A 38 6.46 6.33 -1.89
CA GLY A 38 7.50 6.01 -0.91
C GLY A 38 7.06 4.94 0.08
N VAL A 39 6.00 4.20 -0.20
CA VAL A 39 5.37 3.27 0.72
C VAL A 39 5.56 1.84 0.21
N THR A 40 5.82 0.93 1.14
CA THR A 40 5.99 -0.49 0.84
C THR A 40 4.78 -1.28 1.33
N VAL A 41 4.23 -2.12 0.46
CA VAL A 41 3.17 -3.05 0.85
C VAL A 41 3.84 -4.28 1.45
N VAL A 42 3.58 -4.54 2.73
CA VAL A 42 4.22 -5.65 3.44
C VAL A 42 3.32 -6.89 3.51
N ALA A 43 2.01 -6.71 3.38
CA ALA A 43 1.07 -7.83 3.38
C ALA A 43 -0.25 -7.40 2.76
N ILE A 44 -1.03 -8.38 2.33
CA ILE A 44 -2.38 -8.16 1.84
C ILE A 44 -3.30 -9.15 2.54
N ARG A 45 -4.37 -8.64 3.15
CA ARG A 45 -5.39 -9.50 3.74
C ARG A 45 -6.53 -9.66 2.75
N LYS A 46 -6.79 -10.91 2.34
CA LYS A 46 -7.87 -11.27 1.42
C LYS A 46 -8.82 -12.19 2.17
N GLY A 47 -9.95 -11.66 2.61
CA GLY A 47 -10.85 -12.45 3.44
C GLY A 47 -10.15 -12.91 4.71
N GLU A 48 -10.03 -14.21 4.89
CA GLU A 48 -9.34 -14.79 6.06
C GLU A 48 -7.87 -15.10 5.79
N GLU A 49 -7.41 -14.90 4.56
CA GLU A 49 -6.02 -15.17 4.21
C GLU A 49 -5.16 -13.93 4.39
N LEU A 50 -3.93 -14.12 4.85
CA LEU A 50 -2.94 -13.08 4.92
C LEU A 50 -1.76 -13.47 4.03
N ILE A 51 -1.50 -12.67 3.02
CA ILE A 51 -0.38 -12.88 2.11
C ILE A 51 0.74 -11.94 2.54
N VAL A 52 1.82 -12.49 3.07
CA VAL A 52 2.98 -11.70 3.54
C VAL A 52 3.97 -11.57 2.39
N SER A 53 4.54 -10.37 2.25
CA SER A 53 5.48 -10.06 1.19
C SER A 53 4.92 -10.42 -0.18
N PRO A 54 3.81 -9.80 -0.58
CA PRO A 54 3.12 -10.20 -1.81
C PRO A 54 3.91 -9.95 -3.08
N GLY A 55 4.93 -9.09 -3.01
CA GLY A 55 5.75 -8.79 -4.17
C GLY A 55 5.10 -7.79 -5.12
N PRO A 56 5.81 -7.44 -6.20
CA PRO A 56 5.37 -6.36 -7.09
C PRO A 56 4.24 -6.74 -8.04
N TYR A 57 3.95 -8.02 -8.17
CA TYR A 57 2.94 -8.51 -9.12
C TYR A 57 1.55 -8.66 -8.50
N ALA A 58 1.39 -8.32 -7.22
CA ALA A 58 0.09 -8.37 -6.57
C ALA A 58 -0.84 -7.31 -7.17
N LEU A 59 -2.11 -7.67 -7.28
CA LEU A 59 -3.11 -6.80 -7.91
C LEU A 59 -3.90 -6.02 -6.87
N PHE A 60 -4.33 -4.82 -7.25
CA PHE A 60 -5.29 -4.06 -6.47
C PHE A 60 -6.69 -4.61 -6.74
N GLU A 61 -7.29 -5.22 -5.75
CA GLU A 61 -8.62 -5.79 -5.87
C GLU A 61 -9.54 -5.26 -4.78
N ALA A 62 -10.76 -4.89 -5.17
CA ALA A 62 -11.73 -4.35 -4.22
C ALA A 62 -12.03 -5.35 -3.12
N GLY A 63 -12.11 -4.85 -1.90
CA GLY A 63 -12.37 -5.68 -0.72
C GLY A 63 -11.12 -6.13 0.02
N ASP A 64 -9.97 -6.05 -0.61
CA ASP A 64 -8.71 -6.41 0.04
C ASP A 64 -8.24 -5.29 0.97
N VAL A 65 -7.45 -5.66 1.97
CA VAL A 65 -6.82 -4.69 2.87
C VAL A 65 -5.31 -4.81 2.69
N PHE A 66 -4.69 -3.72 2.25
CA PHE A 66 -3.25 -3.66 2.08
C PHE A 66 -2.63 -3.15 3.37
N ILE A 67 -1.65 -3.88 3.88
CA ILE A 67 -0.91 -3.49 5.07
C ILE A 67 0.41 -2.88 4.59
N MET A 68 0.64 -1.64 4.95
CA MET A 68 1.71 -0.81 4.38
C MET A 68 2.59 -0.22 5.46
N VAL A 69 3.83 0.09 5.06
CA VAL A 69 4.80 0.78 5.90
C VAL A 69 5.42 1.89 5.07
N GLY A 70 5.52 3.08 5.65
CA GLY A 70 6.12 4.21 4.96
C GLY A 70 6.44 5.35 5.91
N PRO A 71 6.97 6.46 5.37
CA PRO A 71 7.27 7.65 6.17
C PRO A 71 6.02 8.22 6.83
N GLU A 72 6.24 9.10 7.82
CA GLU A 72 5.15 9.90 8.36
C GLU A 72 4.44 10.62 7.21
N ASP A 73 3.16 10.84 7.35
CA ASP A 73 2.31 11.49 6.35
C ASP A 73 2.07 10.65 5.08
N SER A 74 2.67 9.45 5.00
CA SER A 74 2.50 8.63 3.80
C SER A 74 1.07 8.12 3.62
N HIS A 75 0.32 7.99 4.71
CA HIS A 75 -1.06 7.50 4.62
C HIS A 75 -1.92 8.42 3.74
N SER A 76 -1.79 9.73 3.93
CA SER A 76 -2.55 10.67 3.09
C SER A 76 -2.07 10.66 1.64
N LYS A 77 -0.77 10.48 1.41
CA LYS A 77 -0.25 10.35 0.04
C LYS A 77 -0.81 9.12 -0.66
N VAL A 78 -0.92 8.01 0.07
CA VAL A 78 -1.48 6.79 -0.48
C VAL A 78 -2.95 6.99 -0.82
N GLN A 79 -3.71 7.59 0.08
CA GLN A 79 -5.13 7.85 -0.16
C GLN A 79 -5.32 8.72 -1.40
N ASP A 80 -4.53 9.77 -1.52
CA ASP A 80 -4.61 10.65 -2.68
C ASP A 80 -4.23 9.89 -3.96
N TYR A 81 -3.19 9.10 -3.93
CA TYR A 81 -2.72 8.40 -5.11
C TYR A 81 -3.73 7.35 -5.59
N LEU A 82 -4.36 6.64 -4.66
CA LEU A 82 -5.29 5.57 -5.01
C LEU A 82 -6.69 6.09 -5.38
N TYR A 83 -7.10 7.23 -4.83
CA TYR A 83 -8.49 7.65 -4.92
C TYR A 83 -8.75 9.02 -5.54
N LYS A 84 -7.72 9.83 -5.72
CA LYS A 84 -7.89 11.12 -6.36
C LYS A 84 -7.76 11.01 -7.88
N ASN A 85 -8.67 11.64 -8.56
CA ASN A 85 -8.61 11.73 -10.02
C ASN A 85 -7.74 12.91 -10.44
#